data_2613c85e5f86f7498593e406e1a93655
#
_entry.id   2613c85e5f86f7498593e406e1a93655
#
_cell.length_a   1.000
_cell.length_b   1.000
_cell.length_c   1.000
_cell.angle_alpha   90.00
_cell.angle_beta   90.00
_cell.angle_gamma   90.00
#
_symmetry.space_group_name_H-M   'P 1'
#
loop_
_entity.id
_entity.type
_entity.pdbx_description
1 polymer ?
#
loop_
_entity_poly.entity_id
_entity_poly.type
_entity_poly.pdbx_seq_one_letter_code
_entity_poly.pdbx_strand_id
1 'polypeptide(L)'
;MNTNAIIAIAAVVILAGAGAGVYIALKDGNDAGAKEIEPRDVTIKDSLGNEITVTAPITKICTVNTSAAEFFKILGVEKRIVGMDTSGKATFGDLYKDATDIGNYKTPSGEKIAETGCKYVISQSSSRSLSADTEQALKDNYGIIVLRMDFYGETMMQDVEELLKILIDDDANDAFQEYRGLYDSVVSTTLEKSKNVAGDPSFLFMFTSMSSTKGTYYNDSSELAKIVKSIHGHNALVDMNITSKAGSVSATPSAEKIYDYDQESVNRLGYVFLRGTATTTAEQDFQTFFNSGGDMNFQTKLNVVKNGHLYVINTDLLSGPRDYIGRICICEAYGISTGLDIAKLTSDFNEKYGFTVEYGYLMKQYTAA
;
A
#
# COMPACT_ATOMS: atom_id res chain seq x y z
N MET A 1 1.66 12.70 -52.42
CA MET A 1 0.57 11.77 -52.80
C MET A 1 0.06 11.15 -51.51
N ASN A 2 -1.18 11.34 -51.28
CA ASN A 2 -2.02 11.18 -50.12
C ASN A 2 -1.79 9.95 -49.23
N THR A 3 -1.58 10.21 -47.97
CA THR A 3 -1.77 9.24 -46.88
C THR A 3 -3.03 9.65 -46.10
N ASN A 4 -4.13 8.97 -46.35
CA ASN A 4 -5.37 9.16 -45.61
C ASN A 4 -5.23 8.50 -44.27
N ALA A 5 -5.20 9.31 -43.22
CA ALA A 5 -5.41 8.86 -41.84
C ALA A 5 -6.92 8.61 -41.64
N ILE A 6 -7.30 7.36 -41.52
CA ILE A 6 -8.66 6.98 -41.14
C ILE A 6 -8.70 7.03 -39.59
N ILE A 7 -9.36 8.08 -39.10
CA ILE A 7 -9.75 8.13 -37.65
C ILE A 7 -11.01 7.27 -37.52
N ALA A 8 -10.89 6.10 -36.93
CA ALA A 8 -12.03 5.30 -36.56
C ALA A 8 -12.63 5.86 -35.28
N ILE A 9 -13.71 6.63 -35.37
CA ILE A 9 -14.55 7.00 -34.25
C ILE A 9 -15.44 5.79 -33.95
N ALA A 10 -15.14 5.09 -32.86
CA ALA A 10 -16.04 4.05 -32.34
C ALA A 10 -17.26 4.73 -31.69
N ALA A 11 -18.39 4.73 -32.37
CA ALA A 11 -19.65 5.17 -31.81
C ALA A 11 -20.17 4.07 -30.85
N VAL A 12 -20.26 4.39 -29.56
CA VAL A 12 -20.96 3.55 -28.59
C VAL A 12 -22.45 3.78 -28.77
N VAL A 13 -23.16 2.82 -29.35
CA VAL A 13 -24.63 2.82 -29.38
C VAL A 13 -25.12 2.19 -28.05
N ILE A 14 -25.62 3.02 -27.15
CA ILE A 14 -26.35 2.54 -25.98
C ILE A 14 -27.78 2.25 -26.40
N LEU A 15 -28.10 0.99 -26.56
CA LEU A 15 -29.49 0.53 -26.64
C LEU A 15 -30.00 0.27 -25.23
N ALA A 16 -30.78 1.19 -24.68
CA ALA A 16 -31.55 0.99 -23.47
C ALA A 16 -32.78 0.13 -23.80
N GLY A 17 -32.71 -1.14 -23.51
CA GLY A 17 -33.79 -2.09 -23.60
C GLY A 17 -33.47 -3.32 -22.74
N ALA A 18 -34.39 -3.68 -21.87
CA ALA A 18 -34.35 -4.72 -20.86
C ALA A 18 -33.43 -5.92 -21.14
N GLY A 19 -32.40 -6.11 -20.31
CA GLY A 19 -31.72 -7.39 -20.07
C GLY A 19 -30.70 -7.84 -21.10
N ALA A 20 -29.45 -7.67 -20.80
CA ALA A 20 -28.21 -8.11 -21.43
C ALA A 20 -27.47 -6.99 -22.16
N GLY A 21 -26.67 -6.24 -21.40
CA GLY A 21 -25.66 -5.34 -22.00
C GLY A 21 -24.47 -6.16 -22.48
N VAL A 22 -24.13 -6.01 -23.76
CA VAL A 22 -22.95 -6.60 -24.38
C VAL A 22 -21.76 -5.69 -24.09
N TYR A 23 -20.69 -6.21 -23.48
CA TYR A 23 -19.44 -5.49 -23.26
C TYR A 23 -18.38 -5.95 -24.26
N ILE A 24 -17.79 -5.01 -24.97
CA ILE A 24 -16.64 -5.28 -25.83
C ILE A 24 -15.39 -4.88 -25.04
N ALA A 25 -14.50 -5.85 -24.79
CA ALA A 25 -13.17 -5.55 -24.28
C ALA A 25 -12.39 -4.80 -25.38
N LEU A 26 -12.08 -3.53 -25.14
CA LEU A 26 -11.28 -2.73 -26.08
C LEU A 26 -9.80 -3.11 -25.89
N LYS A 27 -9.28 -3.96 -26.74
CA LYS A 27 -7.85 -4.17 -26.93
C LYS A 27 -7.34 -3.09 -27.91
N ASP A 28 -6.32 -2.35 -27.54
CA ASP A 28 -5.68 -1.35 -28.41
C ASP A 28 -5.10 -2.04 -29.65
N GLY A 29 -5.69 -1.73 -30.80
CA GLY A 29 -5.11 -1.83 -32.15
C GLY A 29 -4.66 -3.22 -32.63
N ASN A 30 -5.43 -3.84 -33.50
CA ASN A 30 -5.15 -5.04 -34.31
C ASN A 30 -5.39 -6.41 -33.66
N ASP A 31 -6.61 -6.70 -33.22
CA ASP A 31 -7.00 -8.10 -33.13
C ASP A 31 -8.43 -8.35 -33.58
N ALA A 32 -8.56 -9.06 -34.69
CA ALA A 32 -9.79 -9.66 -35.17
C ALA A 32 -10.13 -10.86 -34.32
N GLY A 33 -10.62 -10.63 -33.05
CA GLY A 33 -10.93 -11.71 -32.14
C GLY A 33 -11.19 -11.33 -30.68
N ALA A 34 -11.53 -10.06 -30.36
CA ALA A 34 -11.97 -9.73 -29.01
C ALA A 34 -13.18 -10.59 -28.67
N LYS A 35 -12.99 -11.53 -27.72
CA LYS A 35 -14.04 -12.41 -27.25
C LYS A 35 -15.03 -11.58 -26.45
N GLU A 36 -16.26 -11.50 -26.94
CA GLU A 36 -17.35 -10.84 -26.23
C GLU A 36 -17.63 -11.63 -24.95
N ILE A 37 -17.50 -10.96 -23.80
CA ILE A 37 -17.75 -11.58 -22.49
C ILE A 37 -19.12 -11.09 -22.00
N GLU A 38 -20.08 -12.00 -21.91
CA GLU A 38 -21.40 -11.71 -21.37
C GLU A 38 -21.32 -11.34 -19.89
N PRO A 39 -21.99 -10.26 -19.47
CA PRO A 39 -22.07 -9.89 -18.07
C PRO A 39 -22.66 -11.00 -17.21
N ARG A 40 -22.02 -11.29 -16.10
CA ARG A 40 -22.48 -12.29 -15.14
C ARG A 40 -22.20 -11.86 -13.72
N ASP A 41 -23.02 -12.32 -12.80
CA ASP A 41 -22.76 -12.10 -11.39
C ASP A 41 -21.66 -13.03 -10.88
N VAL A 42 -20.69 -12.44 -10.20
CA VAL A 42 -19.55 -13.10 -9.58
C VAL A 42 -19.51 -12.71 -8.11
N THR A 43 -19.43 -13.69 -7.23
CA THR A 43 -19.25 -13.45 -5.79
C THR A 43 -17.76 -13.44 -5.47
N ILE A 44 -17.30 -12.35 -4.83
CA ILE A 44 -15.95 -12.16 -4.33
C ILE A 44 -15.97 -12.03 -2.80
N LYS A 45 -14.81 -12.22 -2.19
CA LYS A 45 -14.59 -11.92 -0.76
C LYS A 45 -13.76 -10.66 -0.62
N ASP A 46 -14.22 -9.75 0.22
CA ASP A 46 -13.43 -8.57 0.60
C ASP A 46 -12.37 -8.92 1.67
N SER A 47 -11.49 -7.95 2.00
CA SER A 47 -10.45 -8.13 3.02
C SER A 47 -11.00 -8.37 4.44
N LEU A 48 -12.29 -8.11 4.67
CA LEU A 48 -12.98 -8.40 5.94
C LEU A 48 -13.64 -9.80 5.92
N GLY A 49 -13.58 -10.53 4.78
CA GLY A 49 -14.19 -11.83 4.59
C GLY A 49 -15.68 -11.78 4.23
N ASN A 50 -16.26 -10.59 3.96
CA ASN A 50 -17.64 -10.48 3.51
C ASN A 50 -17.76 -10.90 2.05
N GLU A 51 -18.86 -11.59 1.72
CA GLU A 51 -19.20 -11.93 0.35
C GLU A 51 -19.98 -10.79 -0.32
N ILE A 52 -19.49 -10.38 -1.49
CA ILE A 52 -20.07 -9.31 -2.29
C ILE A 52 -20.33 -9.83 -3.70
N THR A 53 -21.55 -9.67 -4.19
CA THR A 53 -21.88 -10.01 -5.57
C THR A 53 -21.66 -8.81 -6.47
N VAL A 54 -20.89 -9.00 -7.52
CA VAL A 54 -20.46 -7.99 -8.48
C VAL A 54 -20.82 -8.46 -9.88
N THR A 55 -21.38 -7.58 -10.71
CA THR A 55 -21.57 -7.87 -12.13
C THR A 55 -20.27 -7.71 -12.89
N ALA A 56 -19.69 -8.77 -13.35
CA ALA A 56 -18.42 -8.84 -14.07
C ALA A 56 -18.64 -9.08 -15.58
N PRO A 57 -17.72 -8.66 -16.49
CA PRO A 57 -16.45 -8.01 -16.18
C PRO A 57 -16.60 -6.54 -15.74
N ILE A 58 -15.76 -6.11 -14.80
CA ILE A 58 -15.65 -4.70 -14.43
C ILE A 58 -14.71 -4.01 -15.46
N THR A 59 -15.25 -3.05 -16.19
CA THR A 59 -14.51 -2.24 -17.16
C THR A 59 -14.20 -0.84 -16.66
N LYS A 60 -14.90 -0.39 -15.59
CA LYS A 60 -14.72 0.90 -14.94
C LYS A 60 -14.78 0.73 -13.43
N ILE A 61 -13.82 1.32 -12.74
CA ILE A 61 -13.76 1.32 -11.28
C ILE A 61 -13.20 2.64 -10.77
N CYS A 62 -13.64 3.08 -9.61
CA CYS A 62 -12.99 4.16 -8.88
C CYS A 62 -12.19 3.57 -7.71
N THR A 63 -11.16 4.28 -7.26
CA THR A 63 -10.38 3.84 -6.11
C THR A 63 -10.01 5.01 -5.20
N VAL A 64 -10.03 4.76 -3.90
CA VAL A 64 -9.47 5.61 -2.85
C VAL A 64 -8.35 4.86 -2.10
N ASN A 65 -7.77 3.85 -2.76
CA ASN A 65 -6.68 3.01 -2.26
C ASN A 65 -5.50 3.04 -3.24
N THR A 66 -4.38 3.60 -2.81
CA THR A 66 -3.17 3.73 -3.64
C THR A 66 -2.55 2.37 -3.97
N SER A 67 -2.56 1.40 -3.04
CA SER A 67 -2.05 0.05 -3.32
C SER A 67 -2.87 -0.67 -4.40
N ALA A 68 -4.21 -0.47 -4.40
CA ALA A 68 -5.05 -0.96 -5.49
C ALA A 68 -4.64 -0.35 -6.83
N ALA A 69 -4.42 0.97 -6.88
CA ALA A 69 -3.98 1.65 -8.10
C ALA A 69 -2.65 1.09 -8.64
N GLU A 70 -1.70 0.79 -7.77
CA GLU A 70 -0.45 0.14 -8.16
C GLU A 70 -0.70 -1.25 -8.76
N PHE A 71 -1.57 -2.07 -8.15
CA PHE A 71 -1.91 -3.37 -8.72
C PHE A 71 -2.61 -3.27 -10.06
N PHE A 72 -3.52 -2.32 -10.25
CA PHE A 72 -4.12 -2.10 -11.57
C PHE A 72 -3.06 -1.81 -12.64
N LYS A 73 -1.99 -1.11 -12.28
CA LYS A 73 -0.86 -0.86 -13.18
C LYS A 73 -0.02 -2.11 -13.41
N ILE A 74 0.28 -2.88 -12.35
CA ILE A 74 1.01 -4.16 -12.44
C ILE A 74 0.28 -5.14 -13.35
N LEU A 75 -1.05 -5.17 -13.25
CA LEU A 75 -1.92 -6.04 -14.04
C LEU A 75 -2.15 -5.55 -15.49
N GLY A 76 -1.64 -4.35 -15.85
CA GLY A 76 -1.84 -3.77 -17.18
C GLY A 76 -3.26 -3.29 -17.46
N VAL A 77 -4.07 -3.07 -16.43
CA VAL A 77 -5.48 -2.67 -16.51
C VAL A 77 -5.77 -1.30 -15.90
N GLU A 78 -4.75 -0.46 -15.78
CA GLU A 78 -4.83 0.88 -15.16
C GLU A 78 -5.89 1.79 -15.81
N LYS A 79 -6.17 1.61 -17.09
CA LYS A 79 -7.20 2.36 -17.82
C LYS A 79 -8.62 2.11 -17.29
N ARG A 80 -8.84 1.02 -16.54
CA ARG A 80 -10.12 0.74 -15.87
C ARG A 80 -10.37 1.64 -14.67
N ILE A 81 -9.34 2.28 -14.11
CA ILE A 81 -9.51 3.30 -13.07
C ILE A 81 -9.94 4.62 -13.71
N VAL A 82 -11.24 4.93 -13.57
CA VAL A 82 -11.86 6.13 -14.12
C VAL A 82 -12.04 7.25 -13.11
N GLY A 83 -11.86 6.98 -11.83
CA GLY A 83 -11.90 7.96 -10.75
C GLY A 83 -10.93 7.59 -9.62
N MET A 84 -10.29 8.59 -9.05
CA MET A 84 -9.32 8.44 -7.95
C MET A 84 -9.44 9.59 -6.96
N ASP A 85 -9.15 9.35 -5.70
CA ASP A 85 -9.11 10.40 -4.71
C ASP A 85 -7.98 11.42 -4.96
N THR A 86 -8.12 12.62 -4.40
CA THR A 86 -7.18 13.73 -4.61
C THR A 86 -5.75 13.35 -4.24
N SER A 87 -5.55 12.59 -3.15
CA SER A 87 -4.20 12.19 -2.71
C SER A 87 -3.59 11.14 -3.65
N GLY A 88 -4.37 10.19 -4.11
CA GLY A 88 -3.93 9.21 -5.09
C GLY A 88 -3.52 9.86 -6.41
N LYS A 89 -4.31 10.83 -6.89
CA LYS A 89 -3.93 11.61 -8.09
C LYS A 89 -2.63 12.39 -7.91
N ALA A 90 -2.42 12.97 -6.72
CA ALA A 90 -1.16 13.66 -6.41
C ALA A 90 0.04 12.70 -6.37
N THR A 91 -0.17 11.46 -5.88
CA THR A 91 0.88 10.43 -5.78
C THR A 91 1.29 9.91 -7.16
N PHE A 92 0.34 9.63 -8.03
CA PHE A 92 0.61 8.97 -9.31
C PHE A 92 0.72 9.92 -10.51
N GLY A 93 0.40 11.19 -10.34
CA GLY A 93 0.58 12.22 -11.38
C GLY A 93 0.02 11.82 -12.74
N ASP A 94 0.91 11.74 -13.75
CA ASP A 94 0.54 11.49 -15.12
C ASP A 94 -0.02 10.09 -15.38
N LEU A 95 0.29 9.11 -14.53
CA LEU A 95 -0.17 7.72 -14.69
C LEU A 95 -1.70 7.62 -14.72
N TYR A 96 -2.37 8.39 -13.85
CA TYR A 96 -3.84 8.45 -13.76
C TYR A 96 -4.39 9.86 -14.05
N LYS A 97 -3.74 10.61 -14.97
CA LYS A 97 -4.15 11.98 -15.31
C LYS A 97 -5.60 12.08 -15.79
N ASP A 98 -6.06 11.06 -16.53
CA ASP A 98 -7.40 11.01 -17.12
C ASP A 98 -8.48 10.55 -16.12
N ALA A 99 -8.10 10.01 -14.96
CA ALA A 99 -9.06 9.66 -13.92
C ALA A 99 -9.67 10.92 -13.28
N THR A 100 -10.98 10.90 -13.07
CA THR A 100 -11.70 11.98 -12.39
C THR A 100 -11.24 12.10 -10.94
N ASP A 101 -10.96 13.32 -10.47
CA ASP A 101 -10.74 13.57 -9.04
C ASP A 101 -12.07 13.48 -8.29
N ILE A 102 -12.26 12.39 -7.55
CA ILE A 102 -13.47 12.12 -6.77
C ILE A 102 -13.45 12.70 -5.35
N GLY A 103 -12.41 13.46 -5.00
CA GLY A 103 -12.30 14.17 -3.73
C GLY A 103 -11.54 13.41 -2.64
N ASN A 104 -11.92 13.63 -1.39
CA ASN A 104 -11.21 13.07 -0.24
C ASN A 104 -11.47 11.56 -0.09
N TYR A 105 -10.43 10.78 0.23
CA TYR A 105 -10.52 9.32 0.36
C TYR A 105 -11.48 8.83 1.46
N LYS A 106 -11.80 9.67 2.47
CA LYS A 106 -12.77 9.33 3.54
C LYS A 106 -14.20 9.66 3.15
N THR A 107 -14.37 10.68 2.31
CA THR A 107 -15.66 11.22 1.91
C THR A 107 -15.65 11.55 0.41
N PRO A 108 -15.47 10.53 -0.46
CA PRO A 108 -15.48 10.77 -1.90
C PRO A 108 -16.85 11.26 -2.38
N SER A 109 -16.85 12.05 -3.45
CA SER A 109 -18.08 12.59 -4.03
C SER A 109 -18.82 11.51 -4.82
N GLY A 110 -19.98 11.10 -4.32
CA GLY A 110 -20.86 10.15 -5.01
C GLY A 110 -21.35 10.66 -6.38
N GLU A 111 -21.59 11.97 -6.50
CA GLU A 111 -21.94 12.62 -7.77
C GLU A 111 -20.83 12.45 -8.81
N LYS A 112 -19.59 12.81 -8.47
CA LYS A 112 -18.46 12.65 -9.38
C LYS A 112 -18.19 11.19 -9.76
N ILE A 113 -18.37 10.25 -8.82
CA ILE A 113 -18.26 8.81 -9.11
C ILE A 113 -19.33 8.40 -10.11
N ALA A 114 -20.59 8.80 -9.89
CA ALA A 114 -21.69 8.48 -10.77
C ALA A 114 -21.50 9.08 -12.18
N GLU A 115 -20.95 10.29 -12.30
CA GLU A 115 -20.61 10.93 -13.59
C GLU A 115 -19.58 10.12 -14.40
N THR A 116 -18.69 9.36 -13.78
CA THR A 116 -17.78 8.46 -14.51
C THR A 116 -18.48 7.24 -15.10
N GLY A 117 -19.72 6.98 -14.72
CA GLY A 117 -20.45 5.76 -15.03
C GLY A 117 -19.98 4.53 -14.27
N CYS A 118 -19.19 4.73 -13.20
CA CYS A 118 -18.68 3.69 -12.34
C CYS A 118 -19.74 3.27 -11.30
N LYS A 119 -19.81 1.97 -11.00
CA LYS A 119 -20.69 1.41 -9.95
C LYS A 119 -19.91 0.91 -8.73
N TYR A 120 -18.59 0.86 -8.83
CA TYR A 120 -17.75 0.23 -7.81
C TYR A 120 -16.62 1.16 -7.39
N VAL A 121 -16.38 1.21 -6.07
CA VAL A 121 -15.25 1.95 -5.48
C VAL A 121 -14.43 1.02 -4.62
N ILE A 122 -13.14 0.91 -4.90
CA ILE A 122 -12.21 0.20 -4.02
C ILE A 122 -11.79 1.14 -2.88
N SER A 123 -11.94 0.66 -1.65
CA SER A 123 -11.48 1.31 -0.43
C SER A 123 -10.79 0.30 0.47
N GLN A 124 -9.97 0.80 1.41
CA GLN A 124 -9.38 -0.07 2.44
C GLN A 124 -10.44 -0.56 3.42
N SER A 125 -10.19 -1.71 4.05
CA SER A 125 -11.04 -2.29 5.10
C SER A 125 -11.01 -1.50 6.40
N SER A 126 -9.94 -0.74 6.63
CA SER A 126 -9.73 0.06 7.83
C SER A 126 -10.82 1.09 8.07
N SER A 127 -11.27 1.20 9.32
CA SER A 127 -12.20 2.25 9.77
C SER A 127 -11.65 3.69 9.62
N ARG A 128 -10.36 3.85 9.34
CA ARG A 128 -9.73 5.14 9.05
C ARG A 128 -9.90 5.59 7.60
N SER A 129 -10.32 4.69 6.73
CA SER A 129 -10.68 4.99 5.35
C SER A 129 -12.13 5.48 5.26
N LEU A 130 -12.86 5.08 4.25
CA LEU A 130 -14.27 5.40 4.05
C LEU A 130 -15.13 4.85 5.18
N SER A 131 -15.94 5.70 5.84
CA SER A 131 -16.79 5.27 6.96
C SER A 131 -18.00 4.45 6.46
N ALA A 132 -18.58 3.63 7.36
CA ALA A 132 -19.79 2.88 7.05
C ALA A 132 -20.98 3.80 6.65
N ASP A 133 -21.11 4.97 7.29
CA ASP A 133 -22.14 5.95 6.94
C ASP A 133 -21.94 6.51 5.52
N THR A 134 -20.68 6.79 5.14
CA THR A 134 -20.36 7.24 3.78
C THR A 134 -20.64 6.14 2.75
N GLU A 135 -20.28 4.90 3.06
CA GLU A 135 -20.56 3.74 2.21
C GLU A 135 -22.06 3.55 2.00
N GLN A 136 -22.84 3.62 3.07
CA GLN A 136 -24.29 3.53 2.98
C GLN A 136 -24.90 4.67 2.15
N ALA A 137 -24.39 5.91 2.32
CA ALA A 137 -24.85 7.06 1.54
C ALA A 137 -24.52 6.92 0.04
N LEU A 138 -23.34 6.37 -0.32
CA LEU A 138 -22.96 6.08 -1.69
C LEU A 138 -23.92 5.05 -2.32
N LYS A 139 -24.25 4.01 -1.56
CA LYS A 139 -25.18 2.97 -2.00
C LYS A 139 -26.60 3.50 -2.18
N ASP A 140 -27.15 4.19 -1.17
CA ASP A 140 -28.54 4.62 -1.16
C ASP A 140 -28.84 5.73 -2.17
N ASN A 141 -27.91 6.68 -2.32
CA ASN A 141 -28.14 7.85 -3.17
C ASN A 141 -27.69 7.64 -4.62
N TYR A 142 -26.71 6.76 -4.88
CA TYR A 142 -26.08 6.62 -6.20
C TYR A 142 -25.99 5.17 -6.70
N GLY A 143 -26.37 4.17 -5.88
CA GLY A 143 -26.21 2.75 -6.23
C GLY A 143 -24.76 2.28 -6.33
N ILE A 144 -23.82 3.02 -5.72
CA ILE A 144 -22.41 2.72 -5.72
C ILE A 144 -22.09 1.69 -4.65
N ILE A 145 -21.38 0.63 -5.01
CA ILE A 145 -20.95 -0.45 -4.11
C ILE A 145 -19.47 -0.23 -3.76
N VAL A 146 -19.15 -0.27 -2.47
CA VAL A 146 -17.77 -0.19 -1.98
C VAL A 146 -17.20 -1.60 -1.85
N LEU A 147 -16.05 -1.84 -2.46
CA LEU A 147 -15.26 -3.07 -2.35
C LEU A 147 -14.14 -2.80 -1.35
N ARG A 148 -14.22 -3.42 -0.16
CA ARG A 148 -13.22 -3.23 0.88
C ARG A 148 -12.05 -4.18 0.68
N MET A 149 -11.10 -3.75 -0.14
CA MET A 149 -9.93 -4.52 -0.53
C MET A 149 -8.66 -3.73 -0.19
N ASP A 150 -7.82 -4.29 0.66
CA ASP A 150 -6.66 -3.59 1.21
C ASP A 150 -5.50 -3.52 0.23
N PHE A 151 -5.25 -4.59 -0.52
CA PHE A 151 -4.11 -4.73 -1.42
C PHE A 151 -2.75 -4.53 -0.72
N TYR A 152 -2.69 -4.83 0.55
CA TYR A 152 -1.47 -4.87 1.36
C TYR A 152 -1.61 -5.86 2.51
N GLY A 153 -0.48 -6.19 3.13
CA GLY A 153 -0.46 -7.07 4.30
C GLY A 153 -0.88 -8.51 4.00
N GLU A 154 -1.57 -9.13 4.94
CA GLU A 154 -1.89 -10.56 4.88
C GLU A 154 -2.92 -10.91 3.79
N THR A 155 -3.80 -9.97 3.43
CA THR A 155 -4.84 -10.18 2.42
C THR A 155 -4.39 -9.81 1.01
N MET A 156 -3.22 -9.21 0.85
CA MET A 156 -2.76 -8.61 -0.40
C MET A 156 -2.94 -9.52 -1.62
N MET A 157 -2.41 -10.73 -1.56
CA MET A 157 -2.51 -11.66 -2.70
C MET A 157 -3.94 -12.16 -2.93
N GLN A 158 -4.70 -12.39 -1.85
CA GLN A 158 -6.11 -12.76 -1.94
C GLN A 158 -6.92 -11.64 -2.59
N ASP A 159 -6.70 -10.37 -2.21
CA ASP A 159 -7.40 -9.22 -2.79
C ASP A 159 -7.18 -9.12 -4.30
N VAL A 160 -5.95 -9.41 -4.78
CA VAL A 160 -5.67 -9.45 -6.22
C VAL A 160 -6.37 -10.64 -6.88
N GLU A 161 -6.36 -11.82 -6.27
CA GLU A 161 -7.08 -13.00 -6.79
C GLU A 161 -8.59 -12.74 -6.89
N GLU A 162 -9.19 -12.08 -5.89
CA GLU A 162 -10.60 -11.71 -5.92
C GLU A 162 -10.89 -10.63 -6.98
N LEU A 163 -9.97 -9.66 -7.15
CA LEU A 163 -10.06 -8.66 -8.22
C LEU A 163 -10.04 -9.33 -9.61
N LEU A 164 -9.15 -10.28 -9.86
CA LEU A 164 -9.04 -10.98 -11.14
C LEU A 164 -10.33 -11.72 -11.52
N LYS A 165 -11.08 -12.26 -10.55
CA LYS A 165 -12.39 -12.90 -10.81
C LYS A 165 -13.39 -11.95 -11.46
N ILE A 166 -13.32 -10.66 -11.14
CA ILE A 166 -14.26 -9.65 -11.63
C ILE A 166 -13.70 -8.82 -12.80
N LEU A 167 -12.39 -8.84 -13.03
CA LEU A 167 -11.77 -8.28 -14.23
C LEU A 167 -12.02 -9.17 -15.45
N ILE A 168 -11.98 -10.49 -15.27
CA ILE A 168 -12.11 -11.52 -16.35
C ILE A 168 -11.14 -11.19 -17.51
N ASP A 169 -9.85 -11.16 -17.19
CA ASP A 169 -8.80 -10.71 -18.11
C ASP A 169 -7.61 -11.67 -18.00
N ASP A 170 -7.35 -12.41 -19.07
CA ASP A 170 -6.32 -13.45 -19.09
C ASP A 170 -4.91 -12.81 -19.03
N ASP A 171 -4.69 -11.67 -19.71
CA ASP A 171 -3.40 -10.96 -19.69
C ASP A 171 -3.11 -10.42 -18.29
N ALA A 172 -4.13 -9.91 -17.56
CA ALA A 172 -4.00 -9.47 -16.17
C ALA A 172 -3.67 -10.64 -15.23
N ASN A 173 -4.26 -11.82 -15.47
CA ASN A 173 -3.93 -13.00 -14.69
C ASN A 173 -2.46 -13.43 -14.91
N ASP A 174 -1.98 -13.43 -16.14
CA ASP A 174 -0.59 -13.78 -16.46
C ASP A 174 0.39 -12.77 -15.83
N ALA A 175 0.09 -11.47 -15.90
CA ALA A 175 0.86 -10.42 -15.23
C ALA A 175 0.91 -10.63 -13.70
N PHE A 176 -0.20 -11.05 -13.10
CA PHE A 176 -0.22 -11.39 -11.67
C PHE A 176 0.65 -12.59 -11.34
N GLN A 177 0.59 -13.66 -12.11
CA GLN A 177 1.42 -14.83 -11.85
C GLN A 177 2.92 -14.51 -11.94
N GLU A 178 3.31 -13.66 -12.87
CA GLU A 178 4.69 -13.20 -12.98
C GLU A 178 5.11 -12.35 -11.76
N TYR A 179 4.27 -11.37 -11.36
CA TYR A 179 4.51 -10.57 -10.18
C TYR A 179 4.61 -11.45 -8.92
N ARG A 180 3.65 -12.38 -8.74
CA ARG A 180 3.61 -13.29 -7.59
C ARG A 180 4.85 -14.17 -7.51
N GLY A 181 5.32 -14.69 -8.64
CA GLY A 181 6.55 -15.50 -8.68
C GLY A 181 7.78 -14.73 -8.17
N LEU A 182 7.92 -13.46 -8.56
CA LEU A 182 8.98 -12.57 -8.04
C LEU A 182 8.79 -12.32 -6.54
N TYR A 183 7.59 -11.93 -6.13
CA TYR A 183 7.25 -11.64 -4.74
C TYR A 183 7.56 -12.83 -3.82
N ASP A 184 7.03 -14.00 -4.14
CA ASP A 184 7.21 -15.21 -3.34
C ASP A 184 8.69 -15.63 -3.25
N SER A 185 9.45 -15.46 -4.33
CA SER A 185 10.89 -15.73 -4.36
C SER A 185 11.67 -14.84 -3.40
N VAL A 186 11.38 -13.53 -3.39
CA VAL A 186 12.04 -12.57 -2.51
C VAL A 186 11.63 -12.78 -1.06
N VAL A 187 10.32 -12.91 -0.79
CA VAL A 187 9.81 -13.14 0.57
C VAL A 187 10.36 -14.43 1.16
N SER A 188 10.35 -15.53 0.41
CA SER A 188 10.91 -16.80 0.90
C SER A 188 12.40 -16.69 1.19
N THR A 189 13.16 -15.96 0.37
CA THR A 189 14.59 -15.71 0.59
C THR A 189 14.81 -14.92 1.88
N THR A 190 14.06 -13.83 2.11
CA THR A 190 14.20 -13.03 3.33
C THR A 190 13.85 -13.83 4.58
N LEU A 191 12.79 -14.62 4.54
CA LEU A 191 12.38 -15.50 5.64
C LEU A 191 13.42 -16.61 5.91
N GLU A 192 13.97 -17.22 4.88
CA GLU A 192 15.01 -18.25 5.02
C GLU A 192 16.28 -17.67 5.65
N LYS A 193 16.75 -16.54 5.16
CA LYS A 193 17.95 -15.89 5.67
C LYS A 193 17.81 -15.35 7.09
N SER A 194 16.60 -14.93 7.47
CA SER A 194 16.32 -14.43 8.82
C SER A 194 16.25 -15.50 9.90
N LYS A 195 16.08 -16.79 9.55
CA LYS A 195 16.01 -17.91 10.52
C LYS A 195 17.20 -18.01 11.49
N ASN A 196 18.35 -17.51 11.07
CA ASN A 196 19.62 -17.60 11.82
C ASN A 196 19.94 -16.32 12.59
N VAL A 197 19.01 -15.37 12.71
CA VAL A 197 19.20 -14.19 13.56
C VAL A 197 19.27 -14.63 15.01
N ALA A 198 20.33 -14.21 15.69
CA ALA A 198 20.52 -14.54 17.10
C ALA A 198 19.52 -13.73 17.96
N GLY A 199 18.57 -14.42 18.55
CA GLY A 199 17.51 -13.81 19.35
C GLY A 199 16.45 -13.10 18.46
N ASP A 200 15.40 -12.61 19.11
CA ASP A 200 14.40 -11.78 18.48
C ASP A 200 14.73 -10.31 18.81
N PRO A 201 15.40 -9.56 17.90
CA PRO A 201 15.77 -8.19 18.20
C PRO A 201 14.55 -7.34 18.45
N SER A 202 14.50 -6.67 19.60
CA SER A 202 13.40 -5.79 19.93
C SER A 202 13.43 -4.55 19.05
N PHE A 203 12.27 -4.08 18.62
CA PHE A 203 12.16 -2.87 17.80
C PHE A 203 11.03 -1.95 18.27
N LEU A 204 11.18 -0.69 17.95
CA LEU A 204 10.09 0.28 17.91
C LEU A 204 9.97 0.82 16.49
N PHE A 205 8.75 0.86 15.98
CA PHE A 205 8.46 1.52 14.72
C PHE A 205 7.58 2.74 15.00
N MET A 206 8.03 3.94 14.63
CA MET A 206 7.38 5.16 15.05
C MET A 206 7.30 6.24 13.95
N PHE A 207 6.40 7.19 14.17
CA PHE A 207 6.38 8.40 13.38
C PHE A 207 7.62 9.26 13.66
N THR A 208 8.08 10.02 12.68
CA THR A 208 9.24 10.93 12.85
C THR A 208 8.97 12.06 13.85
N SER A 209 7.73 12.56 13.91
CA SER A 209 7.36 13.62 14.82
C SER A 209 6.86 13.09 16.17
N MET A 210 7.29 13.72 17.25
CA MET A 210 6.83 13.48 18.62
C MET A 210 6.31 14.79 19.23
N SER A 211 5.36 14.70 20.17
CA SER A 211 5.15 15.80 21.09
C SER A 211 6.24 15.77 22.18
N SER A 212 6.41 16.84 22.94
CA SER A 212 7.42 16.95 24.01
C SER A 212 7.39 15.81 25.03
N THR A 213 6.30 15.07 25.13
CA THR A 213 6.10 14.02 26.13
C THR A 213 5.65 12.68 25.58
N LYS A 214 5.25 12.60 24.30
CA LYS A 214 4.67 11.38 23.71
C LYS A 214 5.05 11.23 22.26
N GLY A 215 5.40 10.01 21.87
CA GLY A 215 5.52 9.59 20.47
C GLY A 215 4.36 8.71 20.04
N THR A 216 4.15 8.58 18.74
CA THR A 216 3.22 7.62 18.15
C THR A 216 4.01 6.45 17.59
N TYR A 217 3.75 5.26 18.06
CA TYR A 217 4.43 4.02 17.73
C TYR A 217 3.45 3.00 17.16
N TYR A 218 3.87 2.27 16.15
CA TYR A 218 3.06 1.21 15.56
C TYR A 218 3.03 -0.02 16.46
N ASN A 219 1.84 -0.51 16.76
CA ASN A 219 1.63 -1.74 17.51
C ASN A 219 1.57 -2.97 16.58
N ASP A 220 1.41 -4.16 17.14
CA ASP A 220 1.38 -5.44 16.43
C ASP A 220 0.22 -5.61 15.44
N SER A 221 -0.79 -4.75 15.50
CA SER A 221 -1.89 -4.74 14.52
C SER A 221 -1.55 -3.94 13.26
N SER A 222 -0.42 -3.23 13.24
CA SER A 222 0.05 -2.49 12.08
C SER A 222 0.77 -3.41 11.09
N GLU A 223 0.46 -3.30 9.80
CA GLU A 223 1.15 -4.03 8.75
C GLU A 223 2.66 -3.74 8.76
N LEU A 224 3.05 -2.50 9.04
CA LEU A 224 4.46 -2.12 9.16
C LEU A 224 5.18 -2.93 10.26
N ALA A 225 4.55 -3.06 11.43
CA ALA A 225 5.11 -3.85 12.53
C ALA A 225 5.09 -5.36 12.21
N LYS A 226 4.05 -5.86 11.54
CA LYS A 226 3.95 -7.27 11.11
C LYS A 226 5.09 -7.67 10.16
N ILE A 227 5.49 -6.79 9.22
CA ILE A 227 6.62 -7.05 8.34
C ILE A 227 7.90 -7.22 9.14
N VAL A 228 8.19 -6.30 10.08
CA VAL A 228 9.38 -6.40 10.93
C VAL A 228 9.34 -7.67 11.78
N LYS A 229 8.19 -8.01 12.34
CA LYS A 229 7.99 -9.26 13.11
C LYS A 229 8.18 -10.52 12.27
N SER A 230 7.77 -10.51 11.00
CA SER A 230 7.96 -11.66 10.11
C SER A 230 9.43 -11.99 9.86
N ILE A 231 10.32 -11.04 10.11
CA ILE A 231 11.78 -11.17 10.00
C ILE A 231 12.40 -11.30 11.41
N HIS A 232 11.71 -12.00 12.31
CA HIS A 232 12.12 -12.25 13.70
C HIS A 232 12.29 -10.99 14.59
N GLY A 233 11.67 -9.86 14.23
CA GLY A 233 11.62 -8.70 15.09
C GLY A 233 10.58 -8.88 16.22
N HIS A 234 10.90 -8.36 17.42
CA HIS A 234 9.99 -8.33 18.56
C HIS A 234 9.60 -6.88 18.91
N ASN A 235 8.29 -6.58 18.89
CA ASN A 235 7.83 -5.22 19.16
C ASN A 235 7.94 -4.87 20.66
N ALA A 236 8.84 -3.96 21.00
CA ALA A 236 9.12 -3.55 22.37
C ALA A 236 7.90 -2.98 23.12
N LEU A 237 6.85 -2.52 22.43
CA LEU A 237 5.61 -2.11 23.06
C LEU A 237 4.94 -3.24 23.85
N VAL A 238 5.15 -4.50 23.43
CA VAL A 238 4.62 -5.68 24.13
C VAL A 238 5.30 -5.85 25.48
N ASP A 239 6.62 -5.78 25.53
CA ASP A 239 7.40 -5.90 26.77
C ASP A 239 7.08 -4.78 27.77
N MET A 240 6.85 -3.59 27.26
CA MET A 240 6.47 -2.44 28.08
C MET A 240 5.00 -2.49 28.53
N ASN A 241 4.23 -3.53 28.18
CA ASN A 241 2.80 -3.62 28.44
C ASN A 241 2.02 -2.37 27.96
N ILE A 242 2.37 -1.86 26.78
CA ILE A 242 1.67 -0.73 26.18
C ILE A 242 0.44 -1.24 25.44
N THR A 243 -0.73 -0.82 25.90
CA THR A 243 -2.01 -1.14 25.27
C THR A 243 -2.43 -0.03 24.32
N SER A 244 -3.05 -0.40 23.22
CA SER A 244 -3.68 0.51 22.26
C SER A 244 -5.20 0.49 22.45
N LYS A 245 -5.86 1.56 21.96
CA LYS A 245 -7.31 1.52 21.86
C LYS A 245 -7.72 0.42 20.88
N ALA A 246 -8.87 -0.22 21.16
CA ALA A 246 -9.42 -1.23 20.25
C ALA A 246 -9.50 -0.69 18.81
N GLY A 247 -9.06 -1.48 17.83
CA GLY A 247 -9.01 -1.11 16.42
C GLY A 247 -7.92 -0.08 16.04
N SER A 248 -7.05 0.32 16.99
CA SER A 248 -5.91 1.20 16.67
C SER A 248 -4.68 0.39 16.25
N VAL A 249 -4.01 0.83 15.19
CA VAL A 249 -2.72 0.28 14.74
C VAL A 249 -1.51 0.95 15.41
N SER A 250 -1.73 1.84 16.37
CA SER A 250 -0.67 2.59 17.06
C SER A 250 -0.99 2.85 18.52
N ALA A 251 0.06 3.09 19.30
CA ALA A 251 0.03 3.47 20.70
C ALA A 251 0.86 4.75 20.93
N THR A 252 0.61 5.42 22.05
CA THR A 252 1.30 6.67 22.40
C THR A 252 1.88 6.59 23.83
N PRO A 253 2.91 5.77 24.06
CA PRO A 253 3.60 5.72 25.35
C PRO A 253 4.26 7.05 25.68
N SER A 254 4.56 7.27 26.96
CA SER A 254 5.36 8.42 27.38
C SER A 254 6.81 8.26 26.95
N ALA A 255 7.50 9.39 26.72
CA ALA A 255 8.93 9.43 26.41
C ALA A 255 9.78 8.79 27.51
N GLU A 256 9.41 9.03 28.80
CA GLU A 256 10.05 8.44 29.97
C GLU A 256 10.01 6.89 29.90
N LYS A 257 8.86 6.32 29.59
CA LYS A 257 8.72 4.85 29.53
C LYS A 257 9.58 4.22 28.44
N ILE A 258 9.74 4.88 27.29
CA ILE A 258 10.64 4.44 26.23
C ILE A 258 12.09 4.54 26.70
N TYR A 259 12.45 5.67 27.33
CA TYR A 259 13.79 5.91 27.85
C TYR A 259 14.16 4.87 28.90
N ASP A 260 13.31 4.63 29.90
CA ASP A 260 13.56 3.64 30.96
C ASP A 260 13.77 2.25 30.36
N TYR A 261 12.91 1.84 29.41
CA TYR A 261 13.07 0.55 28.73
C TYR A 261 14.42 0.42 28.01
N ASP A 262 14.85 1.45 27.30
CA ASP A 262 16.14 1.48 26.60
C ASP A 262 17.34 1.46 27.56
N GLN A 263 17.18 2.01 28.79
CA GLN A 263 18.25 2.10 29.79
C GLN A 263 18.33 0.86 30.71
N GLU A 264 17.29 0.03 30.82
CA GLU A 264 17.26 -1.13 31.73
C GLU A 264 18.35 -2.16 31.45
N SER A 265 18.74 -2.34 30.19
CA SER A 265 19.95 -3.11 29.83
C SER A 265 20.49 -2.61 28.50
N VAL A 266 21.81 -2.73 28.33
CA VAL A 266 22.46 -2.45 27.05
C VAL A 266 21.85 -3.38 26.00
N ASN A 267 21.28 -2.81 24.93
CA ASN A 267 20.61 -3.52 23.82
C ASN A 267 19.22 -4.11 24.12
N ARG A 268 18.54 -3.70 25.19
CA ARG A 268 17.15 -4.13 25.40
C ARG A 268 16.25 -3.61 24.29
N LEU A 269 16.37 -2.32 23.91
CA LEU A 269 15.82 -1.79 22.68
C LEU A 269 16.85 -1.98 21.57
N GLY A 270 16.62 -2.95 20.69
CA GLY A 270 17.56 -3.31 19.63
C GLY A 270 17.57 -2.32 18.49
N TYR A 271 16.38 -1.89 18.00
CA TYR A 271 16.24 -1.07 16.81
C TYR A 271 15.11 -0.06 16.93
N VAL A 272 15.29 1.10 16.28
CA VAL A 272 14.24 2.09 16.08
C VAL A 272 14.12 2.36 14.58
N PHE A 273 12.92 2.15 14.05
CA PHE A 273 12.56 2.49 12.68
C PHE A 273 11.65 3.72 12.68
N LEU A 274 12.05 4.76 11.98
CA LEU A 274 11.24 5.94 11.76
C LEU A 274 10.46 5.80 10.46
N ARG A 275 9.22 6.26 10.49
CA ARG A 275 8.38 6.35 9.30
C ARG A 275 8.87 7.48 8.41
N GLY A 276 9.52 7.15 7.32
CA GLY A 276 9.82 8.07 6.24
C GLY A 276 8.70 8.11 5.20
N THR A 277 8.73 9.12 4.35
CA THR A 277 7.81 9.28 3.22
C THR A 277 8.57 9.62 1.95
N ALA A 278 7.94 9.42 0.79
CA ALA A 278 8.54 9.79 -0.49
C ALA A 278 8.76 11.31 -0.66
N THR A 279 8.16 12.14 0.21
CA THR A 279 8.20 13.60 0.11
C THR A 279 9.26 14.26 0.98
N THR A 280 9.96 13.49 1.83
CA THR A 280 11.01 13.97 2.74
C THR A 280 12.34 13.34 2.42
N THR A 281 13.45 14.00 2.80
CA THR A 281 14.76 13.36 2.82
C THR A 281 15.00 12.67 4.16
N ALA A 282 15.90 11.69 4.20
CA ALA A 282 16.27 11.01 5.44
C ALA A 282 16.79 11.99 6.50
N GLU A 283 17.54 12.99 6.09
CA GLU A 283 18.08 14.05 6.96
C GLU A 283 16.96 14.87 7.58
N GLN A 284 15.92 15.24 6.81
CA GLN A 284 14.75 15.96 7.31
C GLN A 284 13.98 15.13 8.32
N ASP A 285 13.83 13.83 8.08
CA ASP A 285 13.15 12.92 9.00
C ASP A 285 13.94 12.74 10.31
N PHE A 286 15.27 12.59 10.26
CA PHE A 286 16.11 12.57 11.45
C PHE A 286 16.07 13.90 12.21
N GLN A 287 16.14 15.04 11.52
CA GLN A 287 16.00 16.35 12.15
C GLN A 287 14.64 16.51 12.83
N THR A 288 13.55 16.07 12.18
CA THR A 288 12.22 16.09 12.75
C THR A 288 12.16 15.25 14.02
N PHE A 289 12.74 14.05 14.00
CA PHE A 289 12.82 13.17 15.17
C PHE A 289 13.56 13.83 16.32
N PHE A 290 14.76 14.35 16.09
CA PHE A 290 15.58 14.96 17.15
C PHE A 290 15.01 16.29 17.67
N ASN A 291 14.39 17.09 16.84
CA ASN A 291 13.85 18.39 17.21
C ASN A 291 12.46 18.32 17.85
N SER A 292 11.75 17.21 17.71
CA SER A 292 10.38 17.07 18.18
C SER A 292 10.24 16.77 19.67
N GLY A 293 11.32 16.39 20.35
CA GLY A 293 11.31 15.93 21.76
C GLY A 293 11.23 17.03 22.82
N GLY A 294 11.15 18.30 22.44
CA GLY A 294 11.15 19.43 23.37
C GLY A 294 12.39 19.48 24.25
N ASP A 295 12.28 20.12 25.43
CA ASP A 295 13.42 20.32 26.37
C ASP A 295 14.02 19.02 26.92
N MET A 296 13.30 17.90 26.82
CA MET A 296 13.79 16.61 27.31
C MET A 296 14.90 16.04 26.44
N ASN A 297 14.90 16.31 25.14
CA ASN A 297 15.83 15.81 24.13
C ASN A 297 16.33 14.36 24.41
N PHE A 298 15.41 13.50 24.85
CA PHE A 298 15.75 12.15 25.32
C PHE A 298 16.23 11.26 24.17
N GLN A 299 15.83 11.58 22.92
CA GLN A 299 16.18 10.82 21.74
C GLN A 299 17.69 10.67 21.59
N THR A 300 18.46 11.73 21.84
CA THR A 300 19.92 11.67 21.77
C THR A 300 20.56 10.84 22.91
N LYS A 301 19.78 10.57 23.97
CA LYS A 301 20.25 9.80 25.13
C LYS A 301 19.97 8.31 25.01
N LEU A 302 19.12 7.88 24.06
CA LEU A 302 18.80 6.48 23.83
C LEU A 302 20.06 5.69 23.44
N ASN A 303 20.26 4.54 24.09
CA ASN A 303 21.37 3.63 23.77
C ASN A 303 21.25 3.09 22.33
N VAL A 304 20.03 2.78 21.88
CA VAL A 304 19.77 2.33 20.51
C VAL A 304 20.24 3.36 19.47
N VAL A 305 20.11 4.65 19.75
CA VAL A 305 20.59 5.74 18.88
C VAL A 305 22.12 5.84 18.93
N LYS A 306 22.72 5.79 20.14
CA LYS A 306 24.17 5.82 20.32
C LYS A 306 24.88 4.62 19.67
N ASN A 307 24.20 3.48 19.65
CA ASN A 307 24.71 2.24 19.04
C ASN A 307 24.51 2.22 17.51
N GLY A 308 23.94 3.27 16.92
CA GLY A 308 23.73 3.37 15.47
C GLY A 308 22.57 2.52 14.93
N HIS A 309 21.63 2.13 15.80
CA HIS A 309 20.48 1.30 15.41
C HIS A 309 19.19 2.11 15.22
N LEU A 310 19.34 3.37 14.84
CA LEU A 310 18.25 4.24 14.39
C LEU A 310 18.23 4.28 12.88
N TYR A 311 17.09 3.95 12.30
CA TYR A 311 16.87 3.94 10.87
C TYR A 311 15.63 4.75 10.50
N VAL A 312 15.64 5.37 9.34
CA VAL A 312 14.42 5.85 8.67
C VAL A 312 14.20 4.98 7.44
N ILE A 313 12.96 4.49 7.27
CA ILE A 313 12.56 3.67 6.13
C ILE A 313 11.35 4.29 5.44
N ASN A 314 11.38 4.32 4.11
CA ASN A 314 10.21 4.75 3.34
C ASN A 314 9.08 3.73 3.51
N THR A 315 7.96 4.18 4.10
CA THR A 315 6.84 3.29 4.42
C THR A 315 6.07 2.80 3.22
N ASP A 316 6.22 3.43 2.05
CA ASP A 316 5.64 2.92 0.80
C ASP A 316 6.27 1.58 0.39
N LEU A 317 7.45 1.25 0.96
CA LEU A 317 8.10 -0.06 0.82
C LEU A 317 7.65 -1.09 1.86
N LEU A 318 6.74 -0.75 2.74
CA LEU A 318 6.23 -1.64 3.80
C LEU A 318 4.72 -1.84 3.69
N SER A 319 4.14 -1.44 2.56
CA SER A 319 2.73 -1.68 2.27
C SER A 319 2.52 -1.77 0.75
N GLY A 320 1.55 -2.57 0.34
CA GLY A 320 1.24 -2.77 -1.07
C GLY A 320 2.30 -3.59 -1.82
N PRO A 321 2.34 -3.48 -3.15
CA PRO A 321 3.09 -4.43 -4.00
C PRO A 321 4.60 -4.34 -3.87
N ARG A 322 5.15 -3.39 -3.14
CA ARG A 322 6.60 -3.20 -2.95
C ARG A 322 7.11 -3.64 -1.58
N ASP A 323 6.27 -4.28 -0.76
CA ASP A 323 6.66 -4.63 0.62
C ASP A 323 7.81 -5.65 0.66
N TYR A 324 8.02 -6.44 -0.40
CA TYR A 324 9.16 -7.34 -0.52
C TYR A 324 10.52 -6.59 -0.53
N ILE A 325 10.56 -5.36 -1.08
CA ILE A 325 11.77 -4.50 -1.03
C ILE A 325 12.01 -4.03 0.41
N GLY A 326 10.96 -3.60 1.09
CA GLY A 326 11.05 -3.20 2.49
C GLY A 326 11.52 -4.34 3.42
N ARG A 327 11.13 -5.58 3.14
CA ARG A 327 11.63 -6.77 3.87
C ARG A 327 13.15 -6.93 3.73
N ILE A 328 13.69 -6.70 2.55
CA ILE A 328 15.14 -6.75 2.35
C ILE A 328 15.82 -5.63 3.15
N CYS A 329 15.26 -4.41 3.13
CA CYS A 329 15.78 -3.30 3.94
C CYS A 329 15.83 -3.64 5.45
N ILE A 330 14.78 -4.27 5.99
CA ILE A 330 14.78 -4.71 7.39
C ILE A 330 15.84 -5.79 7.64
N CYS A 331 16.00 -6.75 6.72
CA CYS A 331 17.08 -7.74 6.81
C CYS A 331 18.46 -7.05 6.90
N GLU A 332 18.72 -6.07 6.04
CA GLU A 332 19.99 -5.33 6.07
C GLU A 332 20.20 -4.56 7.38
N ALA A 333 19.14 -3.92 7.91
CA ALA A 333 19.21 -3.26 9.21
C ALA A 333 19.61 -4.24 10.34
N TYR A 334 19.17 -5.49 10.25
CA TYR A 334 19.54 -6.57 11.19
C TYR A 334 20.87 -7.23 10.87
N GLY A 335 21.61 -6.74 9.88
CA GLY A 335 22.88 -7.33 9.45
C GLY A 335 22.73 -8.67 8.71
N ILE A 336 21.54 -8.98 8.22
CA ILE A 336 21.25 -10.20 7.48
C ILE A 336 21.53 -9.96 5.99
N SER A 337 22.54 -10.64 5.46
CA SER A 337 22.78 -10.62 4.01
C SER A 337 21.80 -11.56 3.31
N THR A 338 20.89 -10.99 2.54
CA THR A 338 19.95 -11.77 1.72
C THR A 338 20.58 -12.23 0.40
N GLY A 339 21.63 -11.54 -0.06
CA GLY A 339 22.23 -11.74 -1.39
C GLY A 339 21.38 -11.14 -2.52
N LEU A 340 20.33 -10.40 -2.20
CA LEU A 340 19.46 -9.73 -3.16
C LEU A 340 19.93 -8.28 -3.39
N ASP A 341 19.88 -7.83 -4.63
CA ASP A 341 20.24 -6.46 -5.00
C ASP A 341 19.00 -5.57 -4.97
N ILE A 342 18.85 -4.80 -3.88
CA ILE A 342 17.70 -3.89 -3.67
C ILE A 342 17.63 -2.84 -4.78
N ALA A 343 18.75 -2.26 -5.19
CA ALA A 343 18.76 -1.22 -6.20
C ALA A 343 18.26 -1.77 -7.55
N LYS A 344 18.74 -2.97 -7.90
CA LYS A 344 18.27 -3.66 -9.11
C LYS A 344 16.79 -4.01 -9.03
N LEU A 345 16.32 -4.61 -7.93
CA LEU A 345 14.91 -4.96 -7.77
C LEU A 345 14.00 -3.74 -7.85
N THR A 346 14.42 -2.61 -7.28
CA THR A 346 13.66 -1.36 -7.34
C THR A 346 13.65 -0.79 -8.77
N SER A 347 14.79 -0.81 -9.46
CA SER A 347 14.89 -0.36 -10.85
C SER A 347 14.06 -1.22 -11.78
N ASP A 348 14.18 -2.54 -11.65
CA ASP A 348 13.41 -3.50 -12.46
C ASP A 348 11.90 -3.32 -12.27
N PHE A 349 11.45 -3.08 -11.04
CA PHE A 349 10.04 -2.81 -10.74
C PHE A 349 9.56 -1.52 -11.42
N ASN A 350 10.32 -0.44 -11.29
CA ASN A 350 9.97 0.84 -11.88
C ASN A 350 9.97 0.77 -13.42
N GLU A 351 10.99 0.14 -14.01
CA GLU A 351 11.10 -0.02 -15.48
C GLU A 351 9.96 -0.88 -16.03
N LYS A 352 9.72 -2.02 -15.38
CA LYS A 352 8.71 -2.99 -15.84
C LYS A 352 7.29 -2.44 -15.79
N TYR A 353 6.94 -1.76 -14.69
CA TYR A 353 5.58 -1.28 -14.47
C TYR A 353 5.39 0.21 -14.76
N GLY A 354 6.45 0.89 -15.22
CA GLY A 354 6.38 2.31 -15.61
C GLY A 354 6.11 3.25 -14.43
N PHE A 355 6.54 2.88 -13.21
CA PHE A 355 6.50 3.78 -12.07
C PHE A 355 7.65 4.76 -12.14
N THR A 356 7.34 6.04 -12.01
CA THR A 356 8.35 7.11 -12.00
C THR A 356 8.64 7.61 -10.59
N VAL A 357 8.16 6.93 -9.57
CA VAL A 357 8.35 7.35 -8.18
C VAL A 357 9.82 7.20 -7.83
N GLU A 358 10.53 8.31 -7.88
CA GLU A 358 11.88 8.40 -7.35
C GLU A 358 11.78 8.44 -5.82
N TYR A 359 12.24 7.37 -5.18
CA TYR A 359 12.46 7.42 -3.74
C TYR A 359 13.70 8.23 -3.45
N GLY A 360 13.59 9.31 -2.69
CA GLY A 360 14.75 10.04 -2.18
C GLY A 360 15.69 9.13 -1.38
N TYR A 361 15.14 8.08 -0.77
CA TYR A 361 15.86 6.98 -0.12
C TYR A 361 14.91 5.78 0.08
N LEU A 362 15.48 4.58 0.16
CA LEU A 362 14.75 3.36 0.55
C LEU A 362 14.77 3.22 2.09
N MET A 363 15.95 3.13 2.65
CA MET A 363 16.24 3.14 4.09
C MET A 363 17.58 3.84 4.32
N LYS A 364 17.69 4.57 5.42
CA LYS A 364 18.95 5.19 5.87
C LYS A 364 19.17 4.93 7.36
N GLN A 365 20.39 4.58 7.70
CA GLN A 365 20.88 4.51 9.07
C GLN A 365 21.30 5.91 9.52
N TYR A 366 20.94 6.28 10.75
CA TYR A 366 21.49 7.47 11.38
C TYR A 366 22.96 7.23 11.78
N THR A 367 23.82 8.11 11.34
CA THR A 367 25.23 8.19 11.80
C THR A 367 25.41 9.50 12.54
N ALA A 368 25.79 9.42 13.82
CA ALA A 368 26.15 10.61 14.56
C ALA A 368 27.35 11.30 13.88
N ALA A 369 27.26 12.61 13.69
CA ALA A 369 28.33 13.43 13.11
C ALA A 369 29.52 13.57 14.07
#